data_f2bdf623a44d7175e9066d5bfaff4c88
#
_entry.id   f2bdf623a44d7175e9066d5bfaff4c88
#
_cell.length_a   1.000
_cell.length_b   1.000
_cell.length_c   1.000
_cell.angle_alpha   90.00
_cell.angle_beta   90.00
_cell.angle_gamma   90.00
#
_symmetry.space_group_name_H-M   'P 1'
#
loop_
_entity.id
_entity.type
_entity.pdbx_description
1 polymer ?
#
loop_
_entity_poly.entity_id
_entity_poly.type
_entity_poly.pdbx_seq_one_letter_code
_entity_poly.pdbx_strand_id
1 'polypeptide(L)'
;GLIDTLRRNRDRVETAVAAMPGLAMTHVVATYLAWIDARGLGVDDPVGFFEAAGVGLSNGADFGLPGWVRLNFGCPGAMLEAALQRMEQACRQR
;
A
#
# COMPACT_ATOMS: atom_id res chain seq x y z
N GLY A 1 -14.22 15.73 -9.32
CA GLY A 1 -14.99 15.40 -8.14
C GLY A 1 -14.34 14.32 -7.29
N LEU A 2 -14.99 13.92 -6.21
CA LEU A 2 -14.48 12.93 -5.28
C LEU A 2 -14.20 11.57 -5.96
N ILE A 3 -15.11 11.15 -6.84
CA ILE A 3 -14.97 9.89 -7.56
C ILE A 3 -13.73 9.91 -8.47
N ASP A 4 -13.48 11.01 -9.14
CA ASP A 4 -12.30 11.17 -10.00
C ASP A 4 -11.02 11.14 -9.18
N THR A 5 -11.03 11.76 -8.01
CA THR A 5 -9.90 11.73 -7.09
C THR A 5 -9.60 10.31 -6.62
N LEU A 6 -10.64 9.55 -6.26
CA LEU A 6 -10.47 8.17 -5.82
C LEU A 6 -9.94 7.28 -6.94
N ARG A 7 -10.43 7.45 -8.17
CA ARG A 7 -9.92 6.69 -9.32
C ARG A 7 -8.46 7.00 -9.59
N ARG A 8 -8.10 8.26 -9.54
CA ARG A 8 -6.72 8.70 -9.75
C ARG A 8 -5.80 8.12 -8.67
N ASN A 9 -6.25 8.16 -7.41
CA ASN A 9 -5.50 7.58 -6.31
C ASN A 9 -5.33 6.09 -6.46
N ARG A 10 -6.39 5.37 -6.85
CA ARG A 10 -6.32 3.93 -7.11
C ARG A 10 -5.28 3.60 -8.18
N ASP A 11 -5.36 4.30 -9.32
CA ASP A 11 -4.44 4.06 -10.43
C ASP A 11 -3.00 4.36 -9.99
N ARG A 12 -2.82 5.40 -9.19
CA ARG A 12 -1.49 5.75 -8.67
C ARG A 12 -0.95 4.68 -7.75
N VAL A 13 -1.79 4.12 -6.87
CA VAL A 13 -1.39 3.03 -5.97
C VAL A 13 -1.00 1.78 -6.79
N GLU A 14 -1.83 1.39 -7.75
CA GLU A 14 -1.55 0.23 -8.58
C GLU A 14 -0.22 0.37 -9.32
N THR A 15 0.02 1.54 -9.92
CA THR A 15 1.27 1.81 -10.62
C THR A 15 2.47 1.79 -9.68
N ALA A 16 2.34 2.40 -8.51
CA ALA A 16 3.43 2.47 -7.54
C ALA A 16 3.77 1.08 -6.99
N VAL A 17 2.76 0.30 -6.61
CA VAL A 17 2.98 -1.04 -6.04
C VAL A 17 3.60 -1.96 -7.08
N ALA A 18 3.19 -1.87 -8.33
CA ALA A 18 3.76 -2.68 -9.41
C ALA A 18 5.26 -2.43 -9.59
N ALA A 19 5.73 -1.22 -9.23
CA ALA A 19 7.15 -0.86 -9.32
C ALA A 19 7.94 -1.20 -8.05
N MET A 20 7.27 -1.62 -6.97
CA MET A 20 7.93 -1.91 -5.70
C MET A 20 8.31 -3.38 -5.63
N PRO A 21 9.61 -3.70 -5.42
CA PRO A 21 10.04 -5.10 -5.31
C PRO A 21 9.44 -5.74 -4.06
N GLY A 22 8.94 -6.95 -4.22
CA GLY A 22 8.39 -7.73 -3.12
C GLY A 22 6.93 -7.47 -2.82
N LEU A 23 6.29 -6.53 -3.53
CA LEU A 23 4.87 -6.24 -3.35
C LEU A 23 4.08 -6.64 -4.60
N ALA A 24 2.84 -7.05 -4.37
CA ALA A 24 1.87 -7.30 -5.41
C ALA A 24 0.49 -6.93 -4.89
N MET A 25 -0.42 -6.53 -5.75
CA MET A 25 -1.79 -6.27 -5.32
C MET A 25 -2.78 -6.73 -6.36
N THR A 26 -3.96 -7.13 -5.88
CA THR A 26 -5.08 -7.43 -6.75
C THR A 26 -5.77 -6.13 -7.14
N HIS A 27 -6.50 -6.18 -8.24
CA HIS A 27 -7.25 -5.02 -8.70
C HIS A 27 -8.31 -4.61 -7.67
N VAL A 28 -8.36 -3.32 -7.34
CA VAL A 28 -9.32 -2.77 -6.39
C VAL A 28 -10.54 -2.28 -7.15
N VAL A 29 -11.71 -2.78 -6.77
CA VAL A 29 -12.98 -2.38 -7.39
C VAL A 29 -13.87 -1.75 -6.34
N ALA A 30 -14.36 -0.55 -6.60
CA ALA A 30 -15.43 0.12 -5.86
C ALA A 30 -15.13 0.47 -4.40
N THR A 31 -13.87 0.48 -3.96
CA THR A 31 -13.49 0.92 -2.62
C THR A 31 -12.28 1.83 -2.68
N TYR A 32 -11.93 2.43 -1.54
CA TYR A 32 -10.70 3.22 -1.38
C TYR A 32 -9.66 2.48 -0.55
N LEU A 33 -9.75 1.14 -0.52
CA LEU A 33 -8.84 0.28 0.21
C LEU A 33 -8.10 -0.62 -0.79
N ALA A 34 -6.80 -0.69 -0.66
CA ALA A 34 -5.96 -1.56 -1.48
C ALA A 34 -5.38 -2.68 -0.63
N TRP A 35 -5.61 -3.92 -1.05
CA TRP A 35 -5.00 -5.09 -0.43
C TRP A 35 -3.70 -5.40 -1.16
N ILE A 36 -2.60 -5.36 -0.42
CA ILE A 36 -1.25 -5.51 -0.99
C ILE A 36 -0.61 -6.77 -0.40
N ASP A 37 -0.19 -7.68 -1.27
CA ASP A 37 0.55 -8.87 -0.88
C ASP A 37 2.00 -8.46 -0.61
N ALA A 38 2.42 -8.51 0.65
CA ALA A 38 3.76 -8.13 1.07
C ALA A 38 4.64 -9.34 1.41
N ARG A 39 4.18 -10.55 1.09
CA ARG A 39 4.94 -11.77 1.40
C ARG A 39 6.28 -11.81 0.67
N GLY A 40 6.36 -11.21 -0.52
CA GLY A 40 7.59 -11.15 -1.30
C GLY A 40 8.69 -10.30 -0.67
N LEU A 41 8.39 -9.49 0.36
CA LEU A 41 9.41 -8.73 1.08
C LEU A 41 10.28 -9.61 1.97
N GLY A 42 9.78 -10.76 2.40
CA GLY A 42 10.53 -11.65 3.30
C GLY A 42 10.68 -11.11 4.71
N VAL A 43 9.81 -10.20 5.13
CA VAL A 43 9.81 -9.65 6.50
C VAL A 43 8.69 -10.28 7.31
N ASP A 44 8.92 -10.50 8.60
CA ASP A 44 7.95 -11.15 9.48
C ASP A 44 6.76 -10.25 9.80
N ASP A 45 6.98 -8.93 9.85
CA ASP A 45 5.96 -7.96 10.22
C ASP A 45 5.93 -6.83 9.19
N PRO A 46 5.18 -7.00 8.08
CA PRO A 46 5.10 -5.96 7.04
C PRO A 46 4.55 -4.63 7.56
N VAL A 47 3.56 -4.67 8.47
CA VAL A 47 3.00 -3.44 9.04
C VAL A 47 4.06 -2.67 9.81
N GLY A 48 4.82 -3.35 10.67
CA GLY A 48 5.91 -2.72 11.41
C GLY A 48 7.01 -2.21 10.50
N PHE A 49 7.30 -2.96 9.43
CA PHE A 49 8.29 -2.56 8.43
C PHE A 49 7.93 -1.20 7.79
N PHE A 50 6.68 -1.03 7.36
CA PHE A 50 6.24 0.23 6.76
C PHE A 50 6.00 1.32 7.81
N GLU A 51 5.57 0.95 9.01
CA GLU A 51 5.41 1.91 10.10
C GLU A 51 6.74 2.56 10.46
N ALA A 52 7.81 1.79 10.46
CA ALA A 52 9.16 2.33 10.68
C ALA A 52 9.56 3.32 9.58
N ALA A 53 9.00 3.20 8.39
CA ALA A 53 9.20 4.14 7.29
C ALA A 53 8.25 5.33 7.34
N GLY A 54 7.37 5.39 8.34
CA GLY A 54 6.42 6.48 8.51
C GLY A 54 5.09 6.28 7.81
N VAL A 55 4.75 5.03 7.45
CA VAL A 55 3.50 4.71 6.75
C VAL A 55 2.66 3.76 7.60
N GLY A 56 1.47 4.20 8.00
CA GLY A 56 0.54 3.39 8.76
C GLY A 56 -0.37 2.57 7.85
N LEU A 57 -0.27 1.25 7.96
CA LEU A 57 -1.09 0.32 7.19
C LEU A 57 -1.83 -0.62 8.15
N SER A 58 -2.95 -1.18 7.69
CA SER A 58 -3.67 -2.20 8.45
C SER A 58 -3.06 -3.58 8.19
N ASN A 59 -3.01 -4.41 9.23
CA ASN A 59 -2.46 -5.75 9.12
C ASN A 59 -3.49 -6.71 8.52
N GLY A 60 -3.14 -7.32 7.39
CA GLY A 60 -4.01 -8.30 6.74
C GLY A 60 -4.32 -9.51 7.59
N ALA A 61 -3.45 -9.87 8.54
CA ALA A 61 -3.69 -11.00 9.44
C ALA A 61 -4.96 -10.82 10.27
N ASP A 62 -5.33 -9.58 10.60
CA ASP A 62 -6.57 -9.28 11.33
C ASP A 62 -7.82 -9.59 10.49
N PHE A 63 -7.66 -9.78 9.20
CA PHE A 63 -8.73 -10.07 8.24
C PHE A 63 -8.54 -11.43 7.58
N GLY A 64 -7.71 -12.30 8.15
CA GLY A 64 -7.47 -13.63 7.59
C GLY A 64 -6.47 -13.67 6.43
N LEU A 65 -5.68 -12.61 6.24
CA LEU A 65 -4.70 -12.50 5.16
C LEU A 65 -3.30 -12.23 5.72
N PRO A 66 -2.68 -13.20 6.41
CA PRO A 66 -1.33 -13.00 6.98
C PRO A 66 -0.32 -12.71 5.86
N GLY A 67 0.55 -11.73 6.10
CA GLY A 67 1.54 -11.28 5.11
C GLY A 67 1.02 -10.23 4.14
N TRP A 68 -0.27 -9.90 4.21
CA TRP A 68 -0.86 -8.82 3.42
C TRP A 68 -1.01 -7.57 4.28
N VAL A 69 -1.01 -6.41 3.63
CA VAL A 69 -1.28 -5.12 4.27
C VAL A 69 -2.39 -4.40 3.52
N ARG A 70 -3.10 -3.53 4.21
CA ARG A 70 -4.20 -2.76 3.63
C ARG A 70 -3.85 -1.27 3.66
N LEU A 71 -3.87 -0.64 2.50
CA LEU A 71 -3.64 0.79 2.35
C LEU A 71 -4.96 1.49 2.05
N ASN A 72 -5.29 2.52 2.84
CA ASN A 72 -6.41 3.39 2.58
C ASN A 72 -5.94 4.53 1.67
N PHE A 73 -6.47 4.62 0.45
CA PHE A 73 -6.09 5.67 -0.49
C PHE A 73 -7.17 6.75 -0.65
N GLY A 74 -8.15 6.79 0.24
CA GLY A 74 -9.16 7.85 0.30
C GLY A 74 -8.65 9.10 1.00
N CYS A 75 -7.48 9.61 0.62
CA CYS A 75 -6.83 10.77 1.22
C CYS A 75 -6.40 11.74 0.13
N PRO A 76 -6.05 13.00 0.48
CA PRO A 76 -5.52 13.95 -0.53
C PRO A 76 -4.31 13.40 -1.26
N GLY A 77 -4.22 13.70 -2.55
CA GLY A 77 -3.17 13.16 -3.42
C GLY A 77 -1.76 13.38 -2.90
N ALA A 78 -1.49 14.55 -2.29
CA ALA A 78 -0.16 14.86 -1.76
C ALA A 78 0.21 13.94 -0.60
N MET A 79 -0.75 13.60 0.27
CA MET A 79 -0.53 12.65 1.37
C MET A 79 -0.26 11.25 0.84
N LEU A 80 -1.01 10.84 -0.17
CA LEU A 80 -0.84 9.53 -0.79
C LEU A 80 0.53 9.43 -1.44
N GLU A 81 0.95 10.45 -2.18
CA GLU A 81 2.28 10.47 -2.82
C GLU A 81 3.40 10.33 -1.80
N ALA A 82 3.30 11.06 -0.68
CA ALA A 82 4.30 10.96 0.38
C ALA A 82 4.38 9.54 0.95
N ALA A 83 3.23 8.91 1.19
CA ALA A 83 3.18 7.55 1.70
C ALA A 83 3.80 6.56 0.70
N LEU A 84 3.44 6.67 -0.58
CA LEU A 84 3.95 5.78 -1.63
C LEU A 84 5.46 5.91 -1.81
N GLN A 85 5.99 7.15 -1.73
CA GLN A 85 7.43 7.38 -1.82
C GLN A 85 8.17 6.72 -0.65
N ARG A 86 7.63 6.81 0.56
CA ARG A 86 8.23 6.19 1.73
C ARG A 86 8.19 4.67 1.64
N MET A 87 7.09 4.11 1.14
CA MET A 87 6.97 2.68 0.92
C MET A 87 8.01 2.20 -0.09
N GLU A 88 8.15 2.92 -1.20
CA GLU A 88 9.11 2.58 -2.25
C GLU A 88 10.54 2.59 -1.73
N GLN A 89 10.91 3.63 -0.98
CA GLN A 89 12.24 3.71 -0.38
C GLN A 89 12.49 2.54 0.57
N ALA A 90 11.52 2.22 1.42
CA ALA A 90 11.65 1.12 2.36
C ALA A 90 11.89 -0.21 1.64
N CYS A 91 11.15 -0.46 0.56
CA CYS A 91 11.30 -1.69 -0.23
C CYS A 91 12.68 -1.77 -0.90
N ARG A 92 13.21 -0.64 -1.35
CA ARG A 92 14.51 -0.60 -2.03
C ARG A 92 15.68 -0.73 -1.07
N GLN A 93 15.50 -0.29 0.17
CA GLN A 93 16.58 -0.27 1.18
C GLN A 93 16.66 -1.54 2.02
N ARG A 94 15.72 -2.45 1.89
CA ARG A 94 15.70 -3.67 2.67
C ARG A 94 16.75 -4.69 2.28
#